data_df7ec47946863c4b5b12d7a9f8649332
#
_entry.id   df7ec47946863c4b5b12d7a9f8649332
#
_cell.length_a   1.000
_cell.length_b   1.000
_cell.length_c   1.000
_cell.angle_alpha   90.00
_cell.angle_beta   90.00
_cell.angle_gamma   90.00
#
_symmetry.space_group_name_H-M   'P 1'
#
loop_
_entity.id
_entity.type
_entity.pdbx_description
1 polymer ?
#
loop_
_entity_poly.entity_id
_entity_poly.type
_entity_poly.pdbx_seq_one_letter_code
_entity_poly.pdbx_strand_id
1 'polypeptide(L)' 'MITVNVNNQSYSFSEEILLSELLNQLNFSKKGIAVAVNNAIVSKERWEDFKVSDEAFILIIKATQGG' A
#
# COMPACT_ATOMS: atom_id res chain seq x y z
N MET A 1 7.63 -3.99 15.83
CA MET A 1 7.48 -2.76 15.03
C MET A 1 8.01 -2.99 13.62
N ILE A 2 7.30 -2.52 12.63
CA ILE A 2 7.75 -2.66 11.26
C ILE A 2 7.94 -1.30 10.62
N THR A 3 8.81 -1.25 9.62
CA THR A 3 9.02 -0.05 8.82
C THR A 3 8.65 -0.37 7.38
N VAL A 4 7.85 0.47 6.80
CA VAL A 4 7.34 0.28 5.45
C VAL A 4 7.64 1.52 4.64
N ASN A 5 8.12 1.32 3.41
CA ASN A 5 8.39 2.43 2.51
C ASN A 5 7.22 2.58 1.55
N VAL A 6 6.60 3.74 1.55
CA VAL A 6 5.47 4.01 0.67
C VAL A 6 5.81 5.23 -0.16
N ASN A 7 5.95 5.04 -1.47
CA ASN A 7 6.28 6.13 -2.39
C ASN A 7 7.52 6.90 -1.91
N ASN A 8 8.54 6.16 -1.50
CA ASN A 8 9.82 6.71 -1.06
C ASN A 8 9.76 7.44 0.28
N GLN A 9 8.72 7.20 1.06
CA GLN A 9 8.64 7.73 2.41
C GLN A 9 8.52 6.57 3.40
N SER A 10 9.22 6.68 4.51
CA SER A 10 9.21 5.63 5.53
C SER A 10 8.10 5.87 6.53
N TYR A 11 7.39 4.80 6.85
CA TYR A 11 6.35 4.82 7.86
C TYR A 11 6.58 3.66 8.82
N SER A 12 6.27 3.87 10.08
CA SER A 12 6.43 2.83 11.10
C SER A 12 5.06 2.43 11.64
N PHE A 13 4.90 1.13 11.83
CA PHE A 13 3.68 0.60 12.42
C PHE A 13 4.09 -0.34 13.55
N SER A 14 3.21 -0.50 14.54
CA SER A 14 3.56 -1.31 15.69
C SER A 14 3.64 -2.79 15.34
N GLU A 15 2.94 -3.24 14.32
CA GLU A 15 2.96 -4.62 13.90
C GLU A 15 2.54 -4.70 12.43
N GLU A 16 2.54 -5.90 11.89
CA GLU A 16 2.12 -6.09 10.51
C GLU A 16 0.73 -5.55 10.31
N ILE A 17 0.48 -5.02 9.13
CA ILE A 17 -0.76 -4.33 8.83
C ILE A 17 -1.27 -4.83 7.48
N LEU A 18 -2.58 -4.92 7.35
CA LEU A 18 -3.16 -5.26 6.06
C LEU A 18 -3.05 -4.08 5.11
N LEU A 19 -2.87 -4.38 3.84
CA LEU A 19 -2.68 -3.32 2.85
C LEU A 19 -3.85 -2.36 2.82
N SER A 20 -5.08 -2.87 2.93
CA SER A 20 -6.24 -1.99 2.95
C SER A 20 -6.21 -1.04 4.14
N GLU A 21 -5.77 -1.53 5.29
CA GLU A 21 -5.67 -0.70 6.47
C GLU A 21 -4.58 0.35 6.33
N LEU A 22 -3.48 -0.02 5.73
CA LEU A 22 -2.39 0.91 5.49
C LEU A 22 -2.85 2.06 4.61
N LEU A 23 -3.54 1.73 3.53
CA LEU A 23 -4.07 2.76 2.63
C LEU A 23 -5.03 3.68 3.35
N ASN A 24 -5.86 3.12 4.22
CA ASN A 24 -6.82 3.89 4.96
C ASN A 24 -6.13 4.83 5.94
N GLN A 25 -5.13 4.35 6.65
CA GLN A 25 -4.42 5.18 7.62
C GLN A 25 -3.67 6.32 6.97
N LEU A 26 -3.18 6.11 5.75
CA LEU A 26 -2.44 7.12 5.03
C LEU A 26 -3.35 7.99 4.16
N ASN A 27 -4.66 7.80 4.28
CA ASN A 27 -5.65 8.62 3.58
C ASN A 27 -5.60 8.49 2.07
N PHE A 28 -5.22 7.32 1.58
CA PHE A 28 -5.30 7.08 0.15
C PHE A 28 -6.70 6.63 -0.22
N SER A 29 -7.24 7.22 -1.28
CA SER A 29 -8.48 6.75 -1.83
C SER A 29 -8.25 5.41 -2.51
N LYS A 30 -9.14 4.46 -2.27
CA LYS A 30 -9.01 3.15 -2.90
C LYS A 30 -9.50 3.12 -4.33
N LYS A 31 -10.01 4.24 -4.80
CA LYS A 31 -10.48 4.33 -6.17
C LYS A 31 -9.42 4.96 -7.05
N GLY A 32 -9.24 4.36 -8.23
CA GLY A 32 -8.36 4.94 -9.23
C GLY A 32 -6.88 4.86 -8.87
N ILE A 33 -6.50 3.88 -8.07
CA ILE A 33 -5.09 3.69 -7.77
C ILE A 33 -4.69 2.24 -8.05
N ALA A 34 -3.41 2.07 -8.34
CA ALA A 34 -2.80 0.76 -8.44
C ALA A 34 -1.72 0.68 -7.38
N VAL A 35 -1.57 -0.49 -6.80
CA VAL A 35 -0.62 -0.69 -5.72
C VAL A 35 0.31 -1.84 -6.07
N ALA A 36 1.60 -1.61 -5.90
CA ALA A 36 2.61 -2.65 -6.05
C ALA A 36 3.35 -2.80 -4.74
N VAL A 37 3.60 -4.03 -4.35
CA VAL A 37 4.36 -4.34 -3.15
C VAL A 37 5.56 -5.15 -3.57
N ASN A 38 6.76 -4.65 -3.25
CA ASN A 38 8.02 -5.32 -3.60
C ASN A 38 8.06 -5.66 -5.09
N ASN A 39 7.65 -4.69 -5.92
CA ASN A 39 7.67 -4.78 -7.38
C ASN A 39 6.63 -5.71 -7.98
N ALA A 40 5.65 -6.12 -7.19
CA ALA A 40 4.59 -6.98 -7.69
C ALA A 40 3.25 -6.29 -7.50
N ILE A 41 2.48 -6.19 -8.58
CA ILE A 41 1.16 -5.58 -8.51
C ILE A 41 0.25 -6.44 -7.64
N VAL A 42 -0.46 -5.80 -6.73
CA VAL A 42 -1.44 -6.46 -5.89
C VAL A 42 -2.82 -5.99 -6.32
N SER A 43 -3.63 -6.92 -6.77
CA SER A 43 -4.97 -6.56 -7.25
C SER A 43 -5.81 -6.06 -6.08
N LYS A 44 -6.74 -5.18 -6.40
CA LYS A 44 -7.56 -4.54 -5.38
C LYS A 44 -8.31 -5.55 -4.52
N GLU A 45 -8.70 -6.65 -5.13
CA GLU A 45 -9.45 -7.69 -4.42
C GLU A 45 -8.63 -8.33 -3.30
N ARG A 46 -7.32 -8.23 -3.38
CA ARG A 46 -6.45 -8.87 -2.39
C ARG A 46 -6.00 -7.92 -1.30
N TRP A 47 -6.32 -6.64 -1.42
CA TRP A 47 -5.82 -5.66 -0.44
C TRP A 47 -6.29 -5.95 0.98
N GLU A 48 -7.47 -6.51 1.12
CA GLU A 48 -8.01 -6.80 2.45
C GLU A 48 -7.38 -8.02 3.09
N ASP A 49 -6.73 -8.85 2.30
CA ASP A 49 -6.07 -10.05 2.79
C ASP A 49 -4.56 -9.96 2.74
N PHE A 50 -4.03 -8.93 2.11
CA PHE A 50 -2.60 -8.84 1.90
C PHE A 50 -1.94 -8.22 3.13
N LYS A 51 -1.08 -8.99 3.77
CA LYS A 51 -0.38 -8.53 4.96
C LYS A 51 0.95 -7.90 4.58
N VAL A 52 1.16 -6.68 5.03
CA VAL A 52 2.38 -5.93 4.76
C VAL A 52 3.34 -6.17 5.89
N SER A 53 4.55 -6.61 5.56
CA SER A 53 5.57 -6.96 6.55
C SER A 53 6.65 -5.90 6.63
N ASP A 54 7.55 -6.11 7.58
CA ASP A 54 8.68 -5.22 7.78
C ASP A 54 9.49 -5.08 6.49
N GLU A 55 9.93 -3.86 6.23
CA GLU A 55 10.77 -3.51 5.09
C GLU A 55 10.09 -3.68 3.74
N ALA A 56 8.77 -3.71 3.72
CA ALA A 56 8.05 -3.76 2.46
C ALA A 56 8.23 -2.45 1.69
N PHE A 57 8.31 -2.56 0.38
CA PHE A 57 8.43 -1.42 -0.50
C PHE A 57 7.15 -1.31 -1.30
N ILE A 58 6.40 -0.24 -1.07
CA ILE A 58 5.07 -0.09 -1.66
C ILE A 58 5.07 1.11 -2.59
N LEU A 59 4.57 0.91 -3.80
CA LEU A 59 4.33 1.99 -4.74
C LEU A 59 2.85 2.13 -4.96
N ILE A 60 2.36 3.33 -4.81
CA ILE A 60 0.96 3.65 -5.06
C ILE A 60 0.91 4.61 -6.23
N ILE A 61 0.25 4.19 -7.29
CA ILE A 61 0.18 4.96 -8.52
C ILE A 61 -1.27 5.36 -8.73
N LYS A 62 -1.49 6.65 -8.90
CA LYS A 62 -2.84 7.13 -9.21
C LYS A 62 -3.07 6.95 -10.69
N ALA A 63 -4.12 6.19 -11.02
CA ALA A 63 -4.51 6.02 -12.40
C ALA A 63 -5.31 7.24 -12.79
N THR A 64 -4.69 8.13 -13.53
CA THR A 64 -5.39 9.30 -14.01
C THR A 64 -6.33 8.87 -15.11
N GLN A 65 -7.58 9.12 -14.91
CA GLN A 65 -8.53 8.90 -15.97
C GLN A 65 -8.36 10.00 -16.97
N GLY A 66 -7.85 9.65 -18.12
CA GLY A 66 -7.67 10.64 -19.16
C GLY A 66 -8.97 11.19 -19.72
N GLY A 67 -9.96 10.85 -19.14
CA GLY A 67 -11.22 11.38 -19.62
C GLY A 67 -12.20 11.13 -18.59
#